data_9e5fff905922849ce9dfc17fe44b106f
#
_entry.id   9e5fff905922849ce9dfc17fe44b106f
#
_cell.length_a   1.000
_cell.length_b   1.000
_cell.length_c   1.000
_cell.angle_alpha   90.00
_cell.angle_beta   90.00
_cell.angle_gamma   90.00
#
_symmetry.space_group_name_H-M   'P 1'
#
loop_
_entity.id
_entity.type
_entity.pdbx_description
1 polymer ?
#
loop_
_entity_poly.entity_id
_entity_poly.type
_entity_poly.pdbx_seq_one_letter_code
_entity_poly.pdbx_strand_id
1 'polypeptide(L)'
;MKLYFSVNFGTKVGQRLVLRLFEDKNEHRDYDLTYSENNNWTTEIDYFSKSILYKYLVVNEDGEVLEEEIPFHKLNLPNSFKEFVIF
;
A
#
# COMPACT_ATOMS: atom_id res chain seq x y z
N MET A 1 -15.33 3.23 4.24
CA MET A 1 -14.77 1.85 4.32
C MET A 1 -13.31 1.91 4.76
N LYS A 2 -12.95 1.10 5.71
CA LYS A 2 -11.56 0.97 6.11
C LYS A 2 -10.89 -0.14 5.32
N LEU A 3 -9.73 0.16 4.75
CA LEU A 3 -8.91 -0.81 4.04
C LEU A 3 -7.66 -1.09 4.86
N TYR A 4 -7.42 -2.36 5.14
CA TYR A 4 -6.22 -2.82 5.84
C TYR A 4 -5.31 -3.49 4.83
N PHE A 5 -4.14 -2.92 4.62
CA PHE A 5 -3.13 -3.49 3.75
C PHE A 5 -2.11 -4.24 4.60
N SER A 6 -1.79 -5.46 4.19
CA SER A 6 -0.78 -6.27 4.86
C SER A 6 0.06 -6.95 3.80
N VAL A 7 1.37 -6.77 3.88
CA VAL A 7 2.29 -7.37 2.94
C VAL A 7 3.52 -7.91 3.68
N ASN A 8 3.98 -9.08 3.27
CA ASN A 8 5.20 -9.68 3.80
C ASN A 8 6.33 -9.45 2.79
N PHE A 9 7.33 -8.70 3.19
CA PHE A 9 8.46 -8.36 2.33
C PHE A 9 9.70 -8.05 3.15
N GLY A 10 10.81 -8.68 2.78
CA GLY A 10 12.08 -8.45 3.44
C GLY A 10 12.79 -7.22 2.89
N THR A 11 13.08 -6.27 3.77
CA THR A 11 13.85 -5.08 3.45
C THR A 11 15.17 -5.08 4.21
N LYS A 12 16.09 -4.22 3.78
CA LYS A 12 17.33 -3.96 4.50
C LYS A 12 17.12 -2.84 5.51
N VAL A 13 18.02 -2.75 6.49
CA VAL A 13 17.99 -1.68 7.49
C VAL A 13 18.01 -0.31 6.78
N GLY A 14 17.15 0.59 7.23
CA GLY A 14 17.00 1.92 6.63
C GLY A 14 16.02 1.97 5.46
N GLN A 15 15.55 0.85 4.98
CA GLN A 15 14.52 0.79 3.93
C GLN A 15 13.14 0.66 4.55
N ARG A 16 12.14 1.16 3.81
CA ARG A 16 10.74 1.00 4.23
C ARG A 16 9.86 0.75 3.01
N LEU A 17 8.68 0.22 3.26
CA LEU A 17 7.67 0.04 2.23
C LEU A 17 6.68 1.20 2.26
N VAL A 18 6.30 1.64 1.07
CA VAL A 18 5.29 2.68 0.86
C VAL A 18 4.21 2.10 -0.03
N LEU A 19 2.96 2.34 0.35
CA LEU A 19 1.81 2.03 -0.49
C LEU A 19 1.48 3.27 -1.32
N ARG A 20 1.49 3.12 -2.63
CA ARG A 20 1.06 4.19 -3.55
C ARG A 20 -0.32 3.86 -4.06
N LEU A 21 -1.27 4.70 -3.72
CA LEU A 21 -2.67 4.53 -4.06
C LEU A 21 -3.06 5.57 -5.09
N PHE A 22 -3.64 5.12 -6.19
CA PHE A 22 -4.04 5.99 -7.30
C PHE A 22 -5.51 6.30 -7.21
N GLU A 23 -5.85 7.57 -7.12
CA GLU A 23 -7.23 8.06 -7.14
C GLU A 23 -7.72 8.22 -8.57
N ASP A 24 -6.82 8.61 -9.47
CA ASP A 24 -7.05 8.64 -10.91
C ASP A 24 -5.72 8.43 -11.63
N LYS A 25 -5.71 8.61 -12.96
CA LYS A 25 -4.52 8.34 -13.77
C LYS A 25 -3.32 9.24 -13.44
N ASN A 26 -3.56 10.41 -12.89
CA ASN A 26 -2.54 11.43 -12.69
C ASN A 26 -2.26 11.74 -11.23
N GLU A 27 -3.11 11.29 -10.32
CA GLU A 27 -2.99 11.62 -8.90
C GLU A 27 -2.82 10.38 -8.06
N HIS A 28 -1.88 10.45 -7.15
CA HIS A 28 -1.66 9.37 -6.19
C HIS A 28 -1.39 9.93 -4.81
N ARG A 29 -1.57 9.09 -3.82
CA ARG A 29 -1.16 9.36 -2.44
C ARG A 29 -0.28 8.24 -1.96
N ASP A 30 0.75 8.59 -1.23
CA ASP A 30 1.68 7.64 -0.65
C ASP A 30 1.41 7.49 0.84
N TYR A 31 1.38 6.25 1.31
CA TYR A 31 1.17 5.92 2.72
C TYR A 31 2.34 5.06 3.18
N ASP A 32 2.98 5.48 4.27
CA ASP A 32 4.02 4.67 4.88
C ASP A 32 3.40 3.44 5.54
N LEU A 33 3.98 2.28 5.28
CA LEU A 33 3.60 1.07 5.97
C LEU A 33 4.40 0.95 7.26
N THR A 34 3.76 0.37 8.27
CA THR A 34 4.40 0.13 9.56
C THR A 34 4.94 -1.29 9.60
N TYR A 35 6.22 -1.40 9.95
CA TYR A 35 6.86 -2.69 10.12
C TYR A 35 6.45 -3.34 11.42
N SER A 36 6.15 -4.63 11.36
CA SER A 36 5.97 -5.48 12.51
C SER A 36 6.83 -6.74 12.37
N GLU A 37 6.71 -7.67 13.30
CA GLU A 37 7.54 -8.87 13.31
C GLU A 37 7.43 -9.68 12.02
N ASN A 38 8.50 -10.41 11.68
CA ASN A 38 8.54 -11.35 10.56
C ASN A 38 8.32 -10.71 9.19
N ASN A 39 8.85 -9.51 8.99
CA ASN A 39 8.77 -8.80 7.70
C ASN A 39 7.35 -8.44 7.28
N ASN A 40 6.45 -8.28 8.24
CA ASN A 40 5.10 -7.83 7.96
C ASN A 40 5.01 -6.31 8.00
N TRP A 41 4.44 -5.76 6.95
CA TRP A 41 4.22 -4.32 6.81
C TRP A 41 2.73 -4.07 6.64
N THR A 42 2.20 -3.14 7.42
CA THR A 42 0.76 -2.89 7.43
C THR A 42 0.44 -1.41 7.38
N THR A 43 -0.72 -1.08 6.85
CA THR A 43 -1.30 0.25 6.96
C THR A 43 -2.81 0.15 6.89
N GLU A 44 -3.48 1.18 7.41
CA GLU A 44 -4.92 1.30 7.40
C GLU A 44 -5.29 2.64 6.78
N ILE A 45 -6.21 2.63 5.82
CA ILE A 45 -6.68 3.85 5.17
C ILE A 45 -8.20 3.84 5.08
N ASP A 46 -8.80 5.03 5.07
CA ASP A 46 -10.21 5.21 4.74
C ASP A 46 -10.35 5.46 3.25
N TYR A 47 -11.27 4.75 2.62
CA TYR A 47 -11.44 4.81 1.18
C TYR A 47 -12.91 4.69 0.79
N PHE A 48 -13.34 5.45 -0.21
CA PHE A 48 -14.75 5.58 -0.56
C PHE A 48 -15.02 5.36 -2.06
N SER A 49 -14.28 4.51 -2.71
CA SER A 49 -14.50 4.19 -4.13
C SER A 49 -14.82 2.72 -4.31
N LYS A 50 -15.37 2.38 -5.49
CA LYS A 50 -15.73 1.00 -5.84
C LYS A 50 -14.54 0.15 -6.24
N SER A 51 -13.44 0.77 -6.62
CA SER A 51 -12.23 0.06 -7.00
C SER A 51 -11.01 0.85 -6.57
N ILE A 52 -9.90 0.17 -6.47
CA ILE A 52 -8.64 0.75 -6.06
C ILE A 52 -7.52 0.26 -6.98
N LEU A 53 -6.66 1.18 -7.40
CA LEU A 53 -5.39 0.88 -8.05
C LEU A 53 -4.27 1.21 -7.10
N TYR A 54 -3.38 0.27 -6.87
CA TYR A 54 -2.30 0.49 -5.91
C TYR A 54 -1.05 -0.29 -6.30
N LYS A 55 0.06 0.11 -5.74
CA LYS A 55 1.32 -0.62 -5.82
C LYS A 55 2.17 -0.32 -4.59
N TYR A 56 3.18 -1.16 -4.38
CA TYR A 56 4.13 -0.98 -3.30
C TYR A 56 5.46 -0.48 -3.84
N LEU A 57 6.14 0.33 -3.04
CA LEU A 57 7.46 0.87 -3.33
C LEU A 57 8.40 0.53 -2.19
N VAL A 58 9.66 0.28 -2.50
CA VAL A 58 10.72 0.22 -1.50
C VAL A 58 11.49 1.53 -1.58
N VAL A 59 11.57 2.25 -0.46
CA VAL A 59 12.27 3.52 -0.39
C VAL A 59 13.35 3.46 0.69
N ASN A 60 14.39 4.25 0.51
CA ASN A 60 15.46 4.36 1.51
C ASN A 60 15.18 5.50 2.50
N GLU A 61 16.12 5.76 3.40
CA GLU A 61 15.95 6.74 4.48
C GLU A 61 15.68 8.16 3.98
N ASP A 62 16.22 8.53 2.82
CA ASP A 62 16.05 9.87 2.26
C ASP A 62 14.85 10.00 1.33
N GLY A 63 14.06 8.93 1.20
CA GLY A 63 12.87 8.92 0.35
C GLY A 63 13.11 8.53 -1.09
N GLU A 64 14.33 8.15 -1.45
CA GLU A 64 14.62 7.67 -2.80
C GLU A 64 13.94 6.34 -3.05
N VAL A 65 13.23 6.22 -4.18
CA VAL A 65 12.57 4.97 -4.57
C VAL A 65 13.61 4.02 -5.14
N LEU A 66 13.80 2.88 -4.46
CA LEU A 66 14.75 1.86 -4.87
C LEU A 66 14.12 0.79 -5.75
N GLU A 67 12.88 0.43 -5.45
CA GLU A 67 12.13 -0.56 -6.21
C GLU A 67 10.68 -0.13 -6.30
N GLU A 68 10.04 -0.44 -7.41
CA GLU A 68 8.65 -0.09 -7.67
C GLU A 68 7.98 -1.27 -8.36
N GLU A 69 6.82 -1.68 -7.86
CA GLU A 69 6.06 -2.74 -8.49
C GLU A 69 5.53 -2.34 -9.86
N ILE A 70 5.60 -3.25 -10.81
CA ILE A 70 4.99 -3.12 -12.13
C ILE A 70 4.43 -4.50 -12.50
N PRO A 71 3.13 -4.62 -12.88
CA PRO A 71 2.11 -3.58 -13.01
C PRO A 71 1.41 -3.23 -11.70
N PHE A 72 0.43 -2.32 -11.78
CA PHE A 72 -0.44 -1.99 -10.64
C PHE A 72 -1.32 -3.17 -10.26
N HIS A 73 -1.65 -3.24 -8.97
CA HIS A 73 -2.74 -4.08 -8.51
C HIS A 73 -4.06 -3.34 -8.66
N LYS A 74 -5.06 -4.04 -9.17
CA LYS A 74 -6.41 -3.48 -9.25
C LYS A 74 -7.36 -4.38 -8.48
N LEU A 75 -8.17 -3.80 -7.62
CA LEU A 75 -9.11 -4.52 -6.81
C LEU A 75 -10.47 -3.83 -6.83
N ASN A 76 -11.53 -4.60 -7.06
CA ASN A 76 -12.90 -4.13 -6.92
C ASN A 76 -13.34 -4.33 -5.48
N LEU A 77 -13.87 -3.28 -4.86
CA LEU A 77 -14.22 -3.29 -3.46
C LEU A 77 -15.72 -3.62 -3.29
N PRO A 78 -16.07 -4.42 -2.27
CA PRO A 78 -17.48 -4.70 -1.99
C PRO A 78 -18.17 -3.47 -1.42
N ASN A 79 -19.45 -3.30 -1.77
CA ASN A 79 -20.22 -2.13 -1.35
C ASN A 79 -20.74 -2.21 0.10
N SER A 80 -20.79 -3.40 0.67
CA SER A 80 -21.52 -3.64 1.91
C SER A 80 -20.64 -3.85 3.14
N PHE A 81 -19.32 -3.82 3.01
CA PHE A 81 -18.43 -4.04 4.14
C PHE A 81 -17.86 -2.71 4.64
N LYS A 82 -17.75 -2.61 5.98
CA LYS A 82 -17.11 -1.46 6.63
C LYS A 82 -15.60 -1.57 6.63
N GLU A 83 -15.08 -2.79 6.53
CA GLU A 83 -13.65 -3.07 6.58
C GLU A 83 -13.31 -4.11 5.51
N PHE A 84 -12.11 -3.99 4.95
CA PHE A 84 -11.61 -4.93 3.97
C PHE A 84 -10.10 -5.10 4.14
N VAL A 85 -9.65 -6.35 4.21
CA VAL A 85 -8.22 -6.66 4.38
C VAL A 85 -7.63 -7.05 3.04
N ILE A 86 -6.53 -6.41 2.69
CA ILE A 86 -5.82 -6.61 1.42
C ILE A 86 -4.42 -7.15 1.72
N PHE A 87 -4.10 -8.29 1.13
CA PHE A 87 -2.82 -8.93 1.30
C PHE A 87 -1.94 -8.81 0.07
#